data_18e1cfab534b67cfc00b8d11e22c065c
#
_entry.id   18e1cfab534b67cfc00b8d11e22c065c
#
_cell.length_a   1.000
_cell.length_b   1.000
_cell.length_c   1.000
_cell.angle_alpha   90.00
_cell.angle_beta   90.00
_cell.angle_gamma   90.00
#
_symmetry.space_group_name_H-M   'P 1'
#
loop_
_entity.id
_entity.type
_entity.pdbx_description
1 polymer ?
#
loop_
_entity_poly.entity_id
_entity_poly.type
_entity_poly.pdbx_seq_one_letter_code
_entity_poly.pdbx_strand_id
1 'polypeptide(L)'
;MAGDVIYAFRVTRLPLLDAGGAQIGRIEDIVVVPGRPGKAPRVVGFVANSQRRRIFVNWARIGQLDGGGAQLRSWDVDLHPFRRRAG
;
A
#
# COMPACT_ATOMS: atom_id res chain seq x y z
N MET A 1 14.82 7.73 10.43
CA MET A 1 16.08 7.16 10.04
C MET A 1 16.17 6.94 8.54
N ALA A 2 17.30 7.24 8.00
CA ALA A 2 17.50 7.07 6.57
C ALA A 2 17.36 5.62 6.14
N GLY A 3 17.68 4.66 6.99
CA GLY A 3 17.59 3.24 6.67
C GLY A 3 16.20 2.74 6.35
N ASP A 4 15.19 3.50 6.72
CA ASP A 4 13.80 3.10 6.53
C ASP A 4 13.18 3.72 5.28
N VAL A 5 13.97 4.46 4.52
CA VAL A 5 13.45 5.11 3.32
C VAL A 5 13.28 4.09 2.21
N ILE A 6 12.06 3.97 1.71
CA ILE A 6 11.74 3.13 0.57
C ILE A 6 11.25 4.04 -0.53
N TYR A 7 11.92 3.97 -1.67
CA TYR A 7 11.55 4.81 -2.80
C TYR A 7 10.22 4.33 -3.39
N ALA A 8 9.38 5.29 -3.76
CA ALA A 8 8.04 5.00 -4.25
C ALA A 8 8.04 4.02 -5.42
N PHE A 9 8.98 4.17 -6.35
CA PHE A 9 9.02 3.29 -7.52
C PHE A 9 9.33 1.84 -7.17
N ARG A 10 10.00 1.61 -6.04
CA ARG A 10 10.26 0.23 -5.58
C ARG A 10 9.01 -0.35 -4.92
N VAL A 11 8.30 0.48 -4.16
CA VAL A 11 7.09 0.04 -3.48
C VAL A 11 6.04 -0.39 -4.49
N THR A 12 5.94 0.30 -5.62
CA THR A 12 4.96 -0.04 -6.64
C THR A 12 5.22 -1.35 -7.37
N ARG A 13 6.32 -2.03 -7.04
CA ARG A 13 6.59 -3.35 -7.63
C ARG A 13 6.55 -4.46 -6.60
N LEU A 14 6.28 -4.12 -5.36
CA LEU A 14 6.29 -5.11 -4.29
C LEU A 14 5.01 -5.93 -4.28
N PRO A 15 5.10 -7.20 -3.88
CA PRO A 15 3.91 -8.00 -3.68
C PRO A 15 3.13 -7.51 -2.46
N LEU A 16 1.82 -7.69 -2.53
CA LEU A 16 0.95 -7.54 -1.37
C LEU A 16 0.75 -8.91 -0.77
N LEU A 17 1.05 -9.06 0.52
CA LEU A 17 1.01 -10.32 1.21
C LEU A 17 -0.10 -10.31 2.26
N ASP A 18 -0.75 -11.45 2.44
CA ASP A 18 -1.71 -11.58 3.53
C ASP A 18 -0.98 -11.74 4.86
N ALA A 19 -1.74 -11.89 5.94
CA ALA A 19 -1.15 -11.98 7.29
C ALA A 19 -0.28 -13.21 7.47
N GLY A 20 -0.46 -14.24 6.65
CA GLY A 20 0.37 -15.43 6.68
C GLY A 20 1.56 -15.39 5.75
N GLY A 21 1.72 -14.30 4.99
CA GLY A 21 2.85 -14.13 4.09
C GLY A 21 2.60 -14.63 2.67
N ALA A 22 1.40 -15.09 2.35
CA ALA A 22 1.09 -15.51 0.99
C ALA A 22 0.78 -14.29 0.12
N GLN A 23 1.26 -14.33 -1.11
CA GLN A 23 1.02 -13.22 -2.03
C GLN A 23 -0.42 -13.24 -2.52
N ILE A 24 -1.12 -12.12 -2.32
CA ILE A 24 -2.50 -11.96 -2.76
C ILE A 24 -2.65 -10.90 -3.84
N GLY A 25 -1.59 -10.18 -4.13
CA GLY A 25 -1.64 -9.15 -5.16
C GLY A 25 -0.29 -8.47 -5.31
N ARG A 26 -0.30 -7.34 -6.00
CA ARG A 26 0.90 -6.56 -6.24
C ARG A 26 0.56 -5.08 -6.17
N ILE A 27 1.42 -4.32 -5.50
CA ILE A 27 1.23 -2.87 -5.37
C ILE A 27 1.47 -2.22 -6.73
N GLU A 28 0.54 -1.36 -7.14
CA GLU A 28 0.63 -0.63 -8.39
C GLU A 28 0.94 0.85 -8.17
N ASP A 29 0.49 1.41 -7.05
CA ASP A 29 0.64 2.84 -6.83
C ASP A 29 0.57 3.15 -5.34
N ILE A 30 1.06 4.33 -4.98
CA ILE A 30 1.03 4.85 -3.62
C ILE A 30 0.08 6.04 -3.59
N VAL A 31 -0.77 6.07 -2.57
CA VAL A 31 -1.67 7.20 -2.36
C VAL A 31 -1.10 8.05 -1.23
N VAL A 32 -0.84 9.31 -1.54
CA VAL A 32 -0.31 10.26 -0.56
C VAL A 32 -1.20 11.48 -0.49
N VAL A 33 -1.23 12.12 0.67
CA VAL A 33 -1.84 13.44 0.80
C VAL A 33 -0.72 14.45 0.96
N PRO A 34 -0.85 15.61 0.28
CA PRO A 34 0.13 16.68 0.43
C PRO A 34 0.18 17.14 1.89
N GLY A 35 1.39 17.42 2.36
CA GLY A 35 1.56 18.02 3.67
C GLY A 35 1.22 19.49 3.64
N ARG A 36 1.11 20.08 4.82
CA ARG A 36 1.05 21.53 4.95
C ARG A 36 2.39 22.12 4.51
N PRO A 37 2.44 23.42 4.18
CA PRO A 37 3.71 24.05 3.85
C PRO A 37 4.75 23.77 4.92
N GLY A 38 5.92 23.27 4.49
CA GLY A 38 6.98 22.88 5.41
C GLY A 38 6.85 21.49 6.01
N LYS A 39 5.80 20.75 5.68
CA LYS A 39 5.59 19.37 6.16
C LYS A 39 5.68 18.39 5.00
N ALA A 40 6.21 17.22 5.28
CA ALA A 40 6.30 16.16 4.27
C ALA A 40 4.92 15.60 3.92
N PRO A 41 4.73 15.12 2.69
CA PRO A 41 3.53 14.38 2.34
C PRO A 41 3.39 13.12 3.19
N ARG A 42 2.16 12.68 3.39
CA ARG A 42 1.89 11.50 4.21
C ARG A 42 1.29 10.42 3.34
N VAL A 43 1.79 9.19 3.49
CA VAL A 43 1.23 8.04 2.81
C VAL A 43 -0.08 7.65 3.48
N VAL A 44 -1.14 7.55 2.68
CA VAL A 44 -2.46 7.15 3.14
C VAL A 44 -2.68 5.66 2.92
N GLY A 45 -2.11 5.13 1.85
CA GLY A 45 -2.26 3.73 1.52
C GLY A 45 -1.70 3.42 0.15
N PHE A 46 -2.09 2.26 -0.35
CA PHE A 46 -1.63 1.76 -1.64
C PHE A 46 -2.80 1.35 -2.52
N VAL A 47 -2.60 1.45 -3.82
CA VAL A 47 -3.46 0.80 -4.78
C VAL A 47 -2.76 -0.48 -5.20
N ALA A 48 -3.44 -1.59 -5.06
CA ALA A 48 -2.88 -2.89 -5.41
C ALA A 48 -3.79 -3.60 -6.41
N ASN A 49 -3.19 -4.45 -7.22
CA ASN A 49 -3.94 -5.34 -8.10
C ASN A 49 -4.01 -6.70 -7.43
N SER A 50 -5.22 -7.19 -7.24
CA SER A 50 -5.46 -8.53 -6.68
C SER A 50 -6.55 -9.19 -7.51
N GLN A 51 -6.24 -10.34 -8.11
CA GLN A 51 -7.19 -11.08 -8.92
C GLN A 51 -7.82 -10.22 -10.02
N ARG A 52 -6.99 -9.43 -10.70
CA ARG A 52 -7.41 -8.52 -11.79
C ARG A 52 -8.30 -7.39 -11.33
N ARG A 53 -8.35 -7.12 -10.04
CA ARG A 53 -9.08 -6.00 -9.48
C ARG A 53 -8.11 -5.04 -8.84
N ARG A 54 -8.39 -3.76 -8.97
CA ARG A 54 -7.67 -2.74 -8.21
C ARG A 54 -8.36 -2.53 -6.89
N ILE A 55 -7.58 -2.62 -5.82
CA ILE A 55 -8.09 -2.43 -4.46
C ILE A 55 -7.26 -1.35 -3.78
N PHE A 56 -7.88 -0.64 -2.85
CA PHE A 56 -7.17 0.30 -2.00
C PHE A 56 -6.88 -0.35 -0.67
N VAL A 57 -5.62 -0.28 -0.24
CA VAL A 57 -5.19 -0.80 1.04
C VAL A 57 -4.74 0.37 1.89
N ASN A 58 -5.47 0.65 2.96
CA ASN A 58 -5.13 1.72 3.88
C ASN A 58 -3.81 1.42 4.57
N TRP A 59 -2.99 2.46 4.77
CA TRP A 59 -1.71 2.32 5.45
C TRP A 59 -1.81 1.62 6.80
N ALA A 60 -2.90 1.87 7.53
CA ALA A 60 -3.10 1.28 8.85
C ALA A 60 -3.23 -0.25 8.81
N ARG A 61 -3.50 -0.82 7.65
CA ARG A 61 -3.63 -2.26 7.50
C ARG A 61 -2.32 -2.95 7.19
N ILE A 62 -1.27 -2.18 6.96
CA ILE A 62 0.04 -2.73 6.67
C ILE A 62 0.76 -2.95 7.99
N GLY A 63 1.11 -4.20 8.27
CA GLY A 63 1.86 -4.55 9.46
C GLY A 63 3.36 -4.50 9.25
N GLN A 64 3.80 -4.76 8.04
CA GLN A 64 5.22 -4.79 7.71
C GLN A 64 5.41 -4.40 6.25
N LEU A 65 6.40 -3.56 5.99
CA LEU A 65 6.76 -3.17 4.63
C LEU A 65 8.28 -3.23 4.52
N ASP A 66 8.76 -4.07 3.62
CA ASP A 66 10.18 -4.20 3.34
C ASP A 66 10.40 -4.61 1.89
N GLY A 67 11.62 -4.96 1.52
CA GLY A 67 11.93 -5.37 0.16
C GLY A 67 11.22 -6.64 -0.29
N GLY A 68 10.67 -7.42 0.62
CA GLY A 68 9.92 -8.62 0.30
C GLY A 68 8.44 -8.40 0.06
N GLY A 69 7.94 -7.22 0.38
CA GLY A 69 6.54 -6.90 0.13
C GLY A 69 5.88 -6.11 1.24
N ALA A 70 4.62 -5.79 1.02
CA ALA A 70 3.76 -5.17 2.02
C ALA A 70 2.87 -6.27 2.60
N GLN A 71 3.03 -6.55 3.89
CA GLN A 71 2.28 -7.60 4.55
C GLN A 71 1.15 -7.02 5.39
N LEU A 72 -0.05 -7.53 5.18
CA LEU A 72 -1.21 -7.14 5.97
C LEU A 72 -1.05 -7.66 7.39
N ARG A 73 -1.51 -6.85 8.36
CA ARG A 73 -1.35 -7.23 9.76
C ARG A 73 -2.41 -8.18 10.27
N SER A 74 -3.49 -8.36 9.54
CA SER A 74 -4.61 -9.17 10.01
C SER A 74 -5.28 -9.89 8.84
N TRP A 75 -5.84 -11.06 9.13
CA TRP A 75 -6.67 -11.80 8.17
C TRP A 75 -8.02 -11.11 7.97
N ASP A 76 -8.49 -10.43 8.98
CA ASP A 76 -9.77 -9.73 8.95
C ASP A 76 -9.56 -8.37 8.30
N VAL A 77 -9.31 -8.39 7.01
CA VAL A 77 -9.02 -7.19 6.25
C VAL A 77 -10.17 -6.96 5.27
N ASP A 78 -10.80 -5.82 5.42
CA ASP A 78 -11.84 -5.38 4.51
C ASP A 78 -11.18 -4.63 3.36
N LEU A 79 -10.95 -5.35 2.27
CA LEU A 79 -10.31 -4.77 1.09
C LEU A 79 -11.38 -4.24 0.16
N HIS A 80 -11.47 -2.93 0.08
CA HIS A 80 -12.46 -2.28 -0.77
C HIS A 80 -11.92 -2.10 -2.18
N PRO A 81 -12.75 -2.31 -3.21
CA PRO A 81 -12.35 -1.99 -4.56
C PRO A 81 -11.98 -0.53 -4.68
N PHE A 82 -10.90 -0.26 -5.38
CA PHE A 82 -10.53 1.11 -5.67
C PHE A 82 -11.43 1.65 -6.78
N ARG A 83 -12.14 2.73 -6.49
CA ARG A 83 -13.00 3.38 -7.45
C ARG A 83 -12.53 4.79 -7.70
N ARG A 84 -12.32 5.10 -8.96
CA ARG A 84 -12.03 6.47 -9.34
C ARG A 84 -13.32 7.26 -9.24
N ARG A 85 -13.28 8.36 -8.50
CA ARG A 85 -14.44 9.24 -8.45
C ARG A 85 -14.63 9.92 -9.80
N ALA A 86 -15.87 9.91 -10.27
CA ALA A 86 -16.24 10.68 -11.44
C ALA A 86 -16.35 12.15 -11.07
N GLY A 87 -15.85 12.99 -11.92
CA GLY A 87 -15.96 14.45 -11.75
C GLY A 87 -14.80 15.09 -11.05
#